data_ac84c2f0449d6be7869dbf54742c00cd
#
_entry.id   ac84c2f0449d6be7869dbf54742c00cd
#
_cell.length_a   1.000
_cell.length_b   1.000
_cell.length_c   1.000
_cell.angle_alpha   90.00
_cell.angle_beta   90.00
_cell.angle_gamma   90.00
#
_symmetry.space_group_name_H-M   'P 1'
#
loop_
_entity.id
_entity.type
_entity.pdbx_description
1 polymer ?
#
loop_
_entity_poly.entity_id
_entity_poly.type
_entity_poly.pdbx_seq_one_letter_code
_entity_poly.pdbx_strand_id
1 'polypeptide(L)'
;YVCSNCGQESPKWVGKCPACGQWNTYQEQVVRKEPLSVRPVHAVEVGKAKPMPLHEVEAGDEPRIDLNDAEFNRVLGGGLVPGSLVLIGGEPGIGKSTLVLQTVLRMTGKQVLYVSGEESARQLKLRADRLSTSPSNCLIVCETLLEQIFVHIKNTQPDLVIIDSIQTIMSELVDSSPGSITQVRECSAAILRFAKENHTPVILIGHINKEGTIAGPKILEHMVDTVLQFEGDRHYMYRIVRAVKNRLGSTA
;
A
#
# COMPACT_ATOMS: atom_id res chain seq x y z
N TYR A 1 20.30 15.36 -4.57
CA TYR A 1 19.65 14.90 -5.81
C TYR A 1 19.14 13.48 -5.63
N VAL A 2 17.94 13.20 -6.09
CA VAL A 2 17.30 11.88 -6.01
C VAL A 2 16.88 11.44 -7.41
N CYS A 3 17.15 10.19 -7.75
CA CYS A 3 16.75 9.63 -9.03
C CYS A 3 15.22 9.43 -9.08
N SER A 4 14.52 10.05 -10.03
CA SER A 4 13.07 9.97 -10.21
C SER A 4 12.58 8.57 -10.61
N ASN A 5 13.47 7.69 -11.07
CA ASN A 5 13.11 6.33 -11.48
C ASN A 5 13.27 5.29 -10.36
N CYS A 6 14.32 5.37 -9.53
CA CYS A 6 14.65 4.34 -8.55
C CYS A 6 14.85 4.84 -7.11
N GLY A 7 14.80 6.16 -6.89
CA GLY A 7 14.98 6.75 -5.56
C GLY A 7 16.44 6.79 -5.05
N GLN A 8 17.42 6.39 -5.87
CA GLN A 8 18.82 6.46 -5.47
C GLN A 8 19.25 7.90 -5.20
N GLU A 9 19.80 8.13 -4.02
CA GLU A 9 20.31 9.44 -3.61
C GLU A 9 21.76 9.67 -4.08
N SER A 10 22.07 10.91 -4.42
CA SER A 10 23.41 11.35 -4.76
C SER A 10 23.67 12.77 -4.23
N PRO A 11 24.84 13.06 -3.66
CA PRO A 11 25.17 14.40 -3.18
C PRO A 11 25.33 15.43 -4.31
N LYS A 12 25.44 14.97 -5.55
CA LYS A 12 25.55 15.79 -6.75
C LYS A 12 24.69 15.24 -7.88
N TRP A 13 24.35 16.09 -8.82
CA TRP A 13 23.67 15.67 -10.03
C TRP A 13 24.56 14.72 -10.86
N VAL A 14 24.01 13.62 -11.33
CA VAL A 14 24.69 12.63 -12.19
C VAL A 14 23.81 12.38 -13.41
N GLY A 15 24.40 12.44 -14.59
CA GLY A 15 23.69 12.28 -15.86
C GLY A 15 23.06 10.89 -16.04
N LYS A 16 23.69 9.85 -15.49
CA LYS A 16 23.20 8.45 -15.53
C LYS A 16 23.14 7.90 -14.12
N CYS A 17 21.98 7.39 -13.72
CA CYS A 17 21.82 6.77 -12.41
C CYS A 17 22.62 5.45 -12.31
N PRO A 18 23.53 5.29 -11.33
CA PRO A 18 24.33 4.09 -11.21
C PRO A 18 23.48 2.85 -10.77
N ALA A 19 22.35 3.08 -10.13
CA ALA A 19 21.51 1.99 -9.63
C ALA A 19 20.55 1.44 -10.69
N CYS A 20 19.89 2.30 -11.48
CA CYS A 20 18.90 1.86 -12.47
C CYS A 20 19.34 2.04 -13.93
N GLY A 21 20.49 2.70 -14.18
CA GLY A 21 21.03 2.90 -15.51
C GLY A 21 20.31 3.95 -16.37
N GLN A 22 19.25 4.58 -15.87
CA GLN A 22 18.49 5.60 -16.60
C GLN A 22 19.23 6.95 -16.66
N TRP A 23 19.04 7.67 -17.78
CA TRP A 23 19.65 8.96 -18.02
C TRP A 23 18.75 10.11 -17.60
N ASN A 24 19.34 11.22 -17.11
CA ASN A 24 18.66 12.47 -16.77
C ASN A 24 17.50 12.32 -15.77
N THR A 25 17.61 11.38 -14.83
CA THR A 25 16.60 11.05 -13.84
C THR A 25 16.85 11.70 -12.48
N TYR A 26 17.96 12.40 -12.27
CA TYR A 26 18.25 13.06 -11.01
C TYR A 26 17.57 14.42 -10.94
N GLN A 27 16.78 14.60 -9.89
CA GLN A 27 16.11 15.85 -9.55
C GLN A 27 16.69 16.40 -8.24
N GLU A 28 16.83 17.72 -8.15
CA GLU A 28 17.26 18.36 -6.92
C GLU A 28 16.15 18.30 -5.89
N GLN A 29 16.45 17.73 -4.73
CA GLN A 29 15.57 17.75 -3.56
C GLN A 29 16.33 18.44 -2.44
N VAL A 30 15.75 19.52 -1.91
CA VAL A 30 16.31 20.23 -0.76
C VAL A 30 15.99 19.41 0.49
N VAL A 31 16.94 18.60 0.92
CA VAL A 31 16.86 17.90 2.20
C VAL A 31 17.34 18.88 3.28
N ARG A 32 16.43 19.58 3.93
CA ARG A 32 16.76 20.29 5.17
C ARG A 32 17.01 19.24 6.26
N LYS A 33 18.26 18.98 6.55
CA LYS A 33 18.67 18.27 7.77
C LYS A 33 18.49 19.21 8.95
N GLU A 34 17.29 19.41 9.44
CA GLU A 34 17.13 19.80 10.83
C GLU A 34 17.43 18.55 11.67
N PRO A 35 18.24 18.67 12.76
CA PRO A 35 18.37 17.57 13.68
C PRO A 35 16.97 17.30 14.22
N LEU A 36 16.44 16.14 13.89
CA LEU A 36 15.20 15.63 14.46
C LEU A 36 15.35 15.62 15.98
N SER A 37 14.93 16.71 16.61
CA SER A 37 14.43 16.62 17.95
C SER A 37 13.17 15.77 17.83
N VAL A 38 13.34 14.48 18.04
CA VAL A 38 12.30 13.48 18.06
C VAL A 38 11.31 13.91 19.14
N ARG A 39 10.31 14.71 18.76
CA ARG A 39 9.07 14.72 19.51
C ARG A 39 8.42 13.40 19.15
N PRO A 40 8.24 12.48 20.13
CA PRO A 40 7.57 11.23 19.88
C PRO A 40 6.11 11.55 19.54
N VAL A 41 5.79 11.57 18.25
CA VAL A 41 4.41 11.44 17.81
C VAL A 41 4.05 10.00 18.11
N HIS A 42 3.39 9.82 19.27
CA HIS A 42 3.01 8.55 19.85
C HIS A 42 4.19 7.55 19.92
N ALA A 43 4.85 7.53 21.07
CA ALA A 43 5.43 6.31 21.56
C ALA A 43 4.27 5.29 21.72
N VAL A 44 3.92 4.62 20.62
CA VAL A 44 3.53 3.24 20.72
C VAL A 44 4.71 2.63 21.44
N GLU A 45 4.50 2.09 22.64
CA GLU A 45 5.54 1.36 23.36
C GLU A 45 6.07 0.34 22.36
N VAL A 46 7.22 0.66 21.79
CA VAL A 46 7.96 -0.29 20.98
C VAL A 46 8.36 -1.35 22.01
N GLY A 47 7.54 -2.39 22.10
CA GLY A 47 7.89 -3.56 22.88
C GLY A 47 9.26 -3.94 22.38
N LYS A 48 10.28 -3.79 23.23
CA LYS A 48 11.68 -4.11 22.88
C LYS A 48 11.67 -5.56 22.44
N ALA A 49 11.67 -5.80 21.14
CA ALA A 49 11.74 -7.14 20.58
C ALA A 49 12.96 -7.82 21.21
N LYS A 50 12.73 -8.88 21.96
CA LYS A 50 13.80 -9.67 22.56
C LYS A 50 14.17 -10.77 21.55
N PRO A 51 15.46 -10.99 21.30
CA PRO A 51 15.87 -12.16 20.52
C PRO A 51 15.32 -13.42 21.17
N MET A 52 14.69 -14.28 20.38
CA MET A 52 14.21 -15.59 20.82
C MET A 52 14.69 -16.66 19.86
N PRO A 53 14.97 -17.87 20.33
CA PRO A 53 15.35 -18.99 19.47
C PRO A 53 14.23 -19.32 18.48
N LEU A 54 14.59 -19.66 17.24
CA LEU A 54 13.61 -19.94 16.18
C LEU A 54 12.62 -21.06 16.56
N HIS A 55 13.09 -22.07 17.31
CA HIS A 55 12.24 -23.20 17.73
C HIS A 55 11.23 -22.84 18.83
N GLU A 56 11.38 -21.68 19.49
CA GLU A 56 10.42 -21.15 20.46
C GLU A 56 9.36 -20.26 19.78
N VAL A 57 9.55 -19.93 18.50
CA VAL A 57 8.53 -19.21 17.73
C VAL A 57 7.40 -20.18 17.42
N GLU A 58 6.24 -19.98 18.03
CA GLU A 58 5.04 -20.73 17.68
C GLU A 58 4.65 -20.40 16.23
N ALA A 59 4.95 -21.32 15.32
CA ALA A 59 4.44 -21.29 13.96
C ALA A 59 3.00 -21.86 13.99
N GLY A 60 2.08 -21.13 14.61
CA GLY A 60 0.66 -21.42 14.47
C GLY A 60 0.23 -21.13 13.02
N ASP A 61 -0.70 -21.90 12.49
CA ASP A 61 -1.41 -21.53 11.28
C ASP A 61 -2.15 -20.20 11.56
N GLU A 62 -1.51 -19.07 11.23
CA GLU A 62 -2.20 -17.77 11.29
C GLU A 62 -3.38 -17.84 10.32
N PRO A 63 -4.64 -17.76 10.81
CA PRO A 63 -5.80 -17.88 9.96
C PRO A 63 -5.79 -16.70 8.98
N ARG A 64 -5.73 -17.01 7.70
CA ARG A 64 -5.81 -16.00 6.65
C ARG A 64 -7.21 -15.38 6.64
N ILE A 65 -7.28 -14.08 6.38
CA ILE A 65 -8.56 -13.39 6.23
C ILE A 65 -9.12 -13.72 4.86
N ASP A 66 -10.28 -14.37 4.87
CA ASP A 66 -11.05 -14.65 3.66
C ASP A 66 -11.67 -13.36 3.11
N LEU A 67 -11.40 -13.06 1.85
CA LEU A 67 -11.96 -11.90 1.16
C LEU A 67 -13.36 -12.16 0.57
N ASN A 68 -13.93 -13.35 0.75
CA ASN A 68 -15.16 -13.79 0.09
C ASN A 68 -15.12 -13.66 -1.44
N ASP A 69 -13.92 -13.82 -2.01
CA ASP A 69 -13.65 -13.85 -3.44
C ASP A 69 -12.62 -14.95 -3.70
N ALA A 70 -13.08 -16.07 -4.28
CA ALA A 70 -12.26 -17.27 -4.46
C ALA A 70 -11.05 -17.01 -5.36
N GLU A 71 -11.21 -16.22 -6.42
CA GLU A 71 -10.12 -15.92 -7.34
C GLU A 71 -9.09 -14.98 -6.68
N PHE A 72 -9.55 -13.99 -5.94
CA PHE A 72 -8.65 -13.07 -5.24
C PHE A 72 -7.89 -13.78 -4.12
N ASN A 73 -8.59 -14.64 -3.35
CA ASN A 73 -7.94 -15.49 -2.34
C ASN A 73 -6.90 -16.41 -2.98
N ARG A 74 -7.20 -17.03 -4.13
CA ARG A 74 -6.27 -17.89 -4.85
C ARG A 74 -4.99 -17.15 -5.23
N VAL A 75 -5.09 -15.94 -5.78
CA VAL A 75 -3.95 -15.11 -6.18
C VAL A 75 -3.11 -14.69 -4.97
N LEU A 76 -3.75 -14.50 -3.80
CA LEU A 76 -3.07 -14.21 -2.53
C LEU A 76 -2.46 -15.47 -1.86
N GLY A 77 -2.75 -16.66 -2.37
CA GLY A 77 -2.29 -17.92 -1.80
C GLY A 77 -3.17 -18.43 -0.66
N GLY A 78 -4.47 -18.12 -0.70
CA GLY A 78 -5.48 -18.59 0.26
C GLY A 78 -6.09 -17.50 1.14
N GLY A 79 -5.85 -16.22 0.86
CA GLY A 79 -6.38 -15.07 1.58
C GLY A 79 -5.31 -14.13 2.13
N LEU A 80 -5.73 -13.07 2.81
CA LEU A 80 -4.80 -12.09 3.39
C LEU A 80 -4.18 -12.62 4.68
N VAL A 81 -2.86 -12.49 4.77
CA VAL A 81 -2.12 -12.79 6.01
C VAL A 81 -2.19 -11.58 6.94
N PRO A 82 -2.53 -11.75 8.23
CA PRO A 82 -2.49 -10.67 9.21
C PRO A 82 -1.13 -9.97 9.22
N GLY A 83 -1.14 -8.64 9.32
CA GLY A 83 0.10 -7.85 9.29
C GLY A 83 0.81 -7.78 7.93
N SER A 84 0.23 -8.31 6.85
CA SER A 84 0.81 -8.20 5.52
C SER A 84 0.54 -6.86 4.86
N LEU A 85 1.48 -6.43 4.00
CA LEU A 85 1.32 -5.29 3.11
C LEU A 85 1.25 -5.77 1.66
N VAL A 86 0.09 -5.56 1.03
CA VAL A 86 -0.18 -5.96 -0.35
C VAL A 86 -0.25 -4.72 -1.23
N LEU A 87 0.45 -4.72 -2.34
CA LEU A 87 0.38 -3.67 -3.36
C LEU A 87 -0.38 -4.18 -4.59
N ILE A 88 -1.41 -3.45 -4.99
CA ILE A 88 -2.12 -3.68 -6.25
C ILE A 88 -1.73 -2.57 -7.22
N GLY A 89 -0.92 -2.94 -8.22
CA GLY A 89 -0.48 -2.06 -9.29
C GLY A 89 -1.24 -2.28 -10.59
N GLY A 90 -1.32 -1.27 -11.43
CA GLY A 90 -1.96 -1.36 -12.75
C GLY A 90 -2.18 0.02 -13.37
N GLU A 91 -2.47 0.07 -14.67
CA GLU A 91 -2.76 1.33 -15.37
C GLU A 91 -3.91 2.10 -14.72
N PRO A 92 -3.90 3.45 -14.78
CA PRO A 92 -5.05 4.25 -14.39
C PRO A 92 -6.32 3.82 -15.16
N GLY A 93 -7.47 3.77 -14.46
CA GLY A 93 -8.75 3.42 -15.07
C GLY A 93 -8.97 1.93 -15.37
N ILE A 94 -8.00 1.03 -15.11
CA ILE A 94 -8.16 -0.40 -15.38
C ILE A 94 -9.18 -1.10 -14.47
N GLY A 95 -9.50 -0.50 -13.31
CA GLY A 95 -10.51 -1.00 -12.38
C GLY A 95 -9.98 -1.52 -11.05
N LYS A 96 -8.75 -1.18 -10.64
CA LYS A 96 -8.15 -1.57 -9.34
C LYS A 96 -9.05 -1.23 -8.15
N SER A 97 -9.39 0.06 -8.03
CA SER A 97 -10.26 0.57 -6.96
C SER A 97 -11.65 -0.08 -6.98
N THR A 98 -12.16 -0.40 -8.18
CA THR A 98 -13.45 -1.08 -8.35
C THR A 98 -13.38 -2.51 -7.83
N LEU A 99 -12.33 -3.26 -8.20
CA LEU A 99 -12.11 -4.63 -7.72
C LEU A 99 -12.01 -4.66 -6.20
N VAL A 100 -11.14 -3.81 -5.62
CA VAL A 100 -10.94 -3.78 -4.16
C VAL A 100 -12.23 -3.38 -3.45
N LEU A 101 -12.93 -2.34 -3.91
CA LEU A 101 -14.20 -1.93 -3.32
C LEU A 101 -15.24 -3.05 -3.39
N GLN A 102 -15.38 -3.73 -4.53
CA GLN A 102 -16.29 -4.86 -4.69
C GLN A 102 -15.97 -5.99 -3.71
N THR A 103 -14.68 -6.30 -3.54
CA THR A 103 -14.21 -7.33 -2.62
C THR A 103 -14.57 -6.96 -1.17
N VAL A 104 -14.25 -5.77 -0.71
CA VAL A 104 -14.53 -5.36 0.68
C VAL A 104 -16.02 -5.24 0.98
N LEU A 105 -16.85 -4.90 -0.01
CA LEU A 105 -18.31 -4.88 0.15
C LEU A 105 -18.91 -6.27 0.32
N ARG A 106 -18.22 -7.34 -0.12
CA ARG A 106 -18.63 -8.75 0.03
C ARG A 106 -18.13 -9.37 1.34
N MET A 107 -17.14 -8.75 1.98
CA MET A 107 -16.62 -9.28 3.24
C MET A 107 -17.67 -9.19 4.34
N THR A 108 -17.85 -10.29 5.07
CA THR A 108 -18.78 -10.39 6.20
C THR A 108 -18.00 -10.59 7.50
N GLY A 109 -18.51 -9.99 8.59
CA GLY A 109 -17.92 -10.17 9.92
C GLY A 109 -16.56 -9.52 10.13
N LYS A 110 -16.08 -8.70 9.18
CA LYS A 110 -14.82 -7.95 9.24
C LYS A 110 -15.08 -6.48 9.04
N GLN A 111 -14.43 -5.65 9.86
CA GLN A 111 -14.48 -4.21 9.72
C GLN A 111 -13.35 -3.74 8.79
N VAL A 112 -13.68 -3.03 7.73
CA VAL A 112 -12.72 -2.50 6.78
C VAL A 112 -12.70 -0.98 6.85
N LEU A 113 -11.51 -0.38 6.91
CA LEU A 113 -11.32 1.05 6.73
C LEU A 113 -10.79 1.32 5.31
N TYR A 114 -11.62 1.97 4.50
CA TYR A 114 -11.25 2.41 3.15
C TYR A 114 -10.84 3.88 3.18
N VAL A 115 -9.56 4.13 2.99
CA VAL A 115 -8.96 5.47 2.92
C VAL A 115 -8.88 5.86 1.45
N SER A 116 -9.56 6.94 1.08
CA SER A 116 -9.54 7.50 -0.27
C SER A 116 -8.79 8.82 -0.29
N GLY A 117 -7.75 8.90 -1.11
CA GLY A 117 -7.05 10.15 -1.39
C GLY A 117 -7.44 10.78 -2.73
N GLU A 118 -8.24 10.08 -3.56
CA GLU A 118 -8.60 10.55 -4.91
C GLU A 118 -10.09 10.86 -5.05
N GLU A 119 -10.95 10.09 -4.40
CA GLU A 119 -12.39 10.21 -4.55
C GLU A 119 -13.06 10.70 -3.27
N SER A 120 -14.11 11.50 -3.45
CA SER A 120 -14.98 11.89 -2.34
C SER A 120 -15.84 10.73 -1.85
N ALA A 121 -16.31 10.80 -0.62
CA ALA A 121 -17.21 9.80 -0.04
C ALA A 121 -18.49 9.60 -0.88
N ARG A 122 -19.00 10.67 -1.51
CA ARG A 122 -20.16 10.59 -2.41
C ARG A 122 -19.85 9.80 -3.68
N GLN A 123 -18.69 10.00 -4.29
CA GLN A 123 -18.28 9.24 -5.48
C GLN A 123 -18.10 7.76 -5.17
N LEU A 124 -17.44 7.45 -4.03
CA LEU A 124 -17.32 6.08 -3.56
C LEU A 124 -18.68 5.44 -3.28
N LYS A 125 -19.61 6.17 -2.66
CA LYS A 125 -20.98 5.69 -2.41
C LYS A 125 -21.70 5.36 -3.73
N LEU A 126 -21.65 6.25 -4.71
CA LEU A 126 -22.26 6.01 -6.03
C LEU A 126 -21.65 4.80 -6.74
N ARG A 127 -20.36 4.53 -6.55
CA ARG A 127 -19.70 3.34 -7.09
C ARG A 127 -20.13 2.09 -6.31
N ALA A 128 -20.14 2.14 -4.99
CA ALA A 128 -20.56 1.04 -4.13
C ALA A 128 -22.00 0.58 -4.45
N ASP A 129 -22.92 1.52 -4.67
CA ASP A 129 -24.33 1.22 -5.00
C ASP A 129 -24.50 0.46 -6.32
N ARG A 130 -23.53 0.61 -7.24
CA ARG A 130 -23.51 -0.19 -8.50
C ARG A 130 -22.95 -1.59 -8.32
N LEU A 131 -22.14 -1.82 -7.27
CA LEU A 131 -21.42 -3.06 -7.04
C LEU A 131 -22.15 -4.00 -6.08
N SER A 132 -22.84 -3.46 -5.09
CA SER A 132 -23.56 -4.21 -4.08
C SER A 132 -24.67 -3.37 -3.45
N THR A 133 -25.77 -4.02 -3.11
CA THR A 133 -26.89 -3.43 -2.36
C THR A 133 -26.91 -3.87 -0.90
N SER A 134 -26.00 -4.77 -0.51
CA SER A 134 -25.95 -5.29 0.85
C SER A 134 -25.22 -4.34 1.79
N PRO A 135 -25.68 -4.20 3.05
CA PRO A 135 -24.92 -3.49 4.06
C PRO A 135 -23.54 -4.11 4.26
N SER A 136 -22.51 -3.30 4.34
CA SER A 136 -21.15 -3.75 4.60
C SER A 136 -20.56 -3.03 5.82
N ASN A 137 -19.61 -3.66 6.50
CA ASN A 137 -18.85 -3.06 7.58
C ASN A 137 -17.66 -2.23 7.06
N CYS A 138 -17.79 -1.64 5.86
CA CYS A 138 -16.78 -0.79 5.26
C CYS A 138 -16.98 0.67 5.70
N LEU A 139 -16.04 1.17 6.49
CA LEU A 139 -15.93 2.58 6.86
C LEU A 139 -15.12 3.31 5.79
N ILE A 140 -15.54 4.49 5.40
CA ILE A 140 -14.87 5.31 4.39
C ILE A 140 -14.35 6.58 5.06
N VAL A 141 -13.11 6.93 4.77
CA VAL A 141 -12.51 8.22 5.12
C VAL A 141 -11.80 8.81 3.90
N CYS A 142 -12.05 10.10 3.62
CA CYS A 142 -11.35 10.84 2.58
C CYS A 142 -10.24 11.64 3.27
N GLU A 143 -9.02 11.10 3.27
CA GLU A 143 -7.88 11.67 3.97
C GLU A 143 -6.59 11.35 3.19
N THR A 144 -5.67 12.31 3.18
CA THR A 144 -4.36 12.16 2.53
C THR A 144 -3.19 12.28 3.51
N LEU A 145 -3.43 12.83 4.70
CA LEU A 145 -2.40 12.99 5.71
C LEU A 145 -2.22 11.70 6.52
N LEU A 146 -1.04 11.09 6.40
CA LEU A 146 -0.75 9.79 7.02
C LEU A 146 -0.98 9.78 8.53
N GLU A 147 -0.62 10.86 9.22
CA GLU A 147 -0.79 11.00 10.67
C GLU A 147 -2.28 10.93 11.06
N GLN A 148 -3.15 11.57 10.29
CA GLN A 148 -4.61 11.50 10.50
C GLN A 148 -5.18 10.12 10.17
N ILE A 149 -4.66 9.49 9.12
CA ILE A 149 -5.03 8.11 8.77
C ILE A 149 -4.75 7.18 9.97
N PHE A 150 -3.60 7.28 10.61
CA PHE A 150 -3.29 6.47 11.80
C PHE A 150 -4.20 6.77 12.99
N VAL A 151 -4.64 8.04 13.16
CA VAL A 151 -5.65 8.39 14.17
C VAL A 151 -6.99 7.69 13.87
N HIS A 152 -7.43 7.69 12.61
CA HIS A 152 -8.65 6.99 12.21
C HIS A 152 -8.54 5.49 12.42
N ILE A 153 -7.42 4.87 12.06
CA ILE A 153 -7.18 3.43 12.27
C ILE A 153 -7.24 3.10 13.77
N LYS A 154 -6.58 3.90 14.62
CA LYS A 154 -6.60 3.70 16.07
C LYS A 154 -8.00 3.79 16.66
N ASN A 155 -8.83 4.71 16.16
CA ASN A 155 -10.19 4.90 16.66
C ASN A 155 -11.17 3.84 16.17
N THR A 156 -10.95 3.29 14.99
CA THR A 156 -11.86 2.32 14.37
C THR A 156 -11.43 0.87 14.55
N GLN A 157 -10.13 0.62 14.82
CA GLN A 157 -9.55 -0.73 14.97
C GLN A 157 -9.99 -1.71 13.89
N PRO A 158 -9.76 -1.40 12.59
CA PRO A 158 -10.24 -2.23 11.50
C PRO A 158 -9.45 -3.54 11.39
N ASP A 159 -10.12 -4.59 10.88
CA ASP A 159 -9.48 -5.86 10.52
C ASP A 159 -8.65 -5.76 9.23
N LEU A 160 -8.95 -4.77 8.38
CA LEU A 160 -8.28 -4.52 7.09
C LEU A 160 -8.29 -3.03 6.78
N VAL A 161 -7.18 -2.51 6.30
CA VAL A 161 -7.07 -1.13 5.79
C VAL A 161 -6.83 -1.14 4.29
N ILE A 162 -7.57 -0.31 3.55
CA ILE A 162 -7.35 -0.04 2.13
C ILE A 162 -6.86 1.39 1.98
N ILE A 163 -5.84 1.63 1.16
CA ILE A 163 -5.34 2.97 0.82
C ILE A 163 -5.39 3.14 -0.69
N ASP A 164 -6.24 4.06 -1.15
CA ASP A 164 -6.51 4.33 -2.58
C ASP A 164 -6.36 5.84 -2.89
N SER A 165 -5.23 6.29 -3.41
CA SER A 165 -4.02 5.56 -3.77
C SER A 165 -2.82 5.97 -2.90
N ILE A 166 -1.79 5.15 -2.86
CA ILE A 166 -0.56 5.47 -2.10
C ILE A 166 0.12 6.75 -2.60
N GLN A 167 -0.07 7.12 -3.86
CA GLN A 167 0.51 8.32 -4.45
C GLN A 167 -0.08 9.62 -3.91
N THR A 168 -1.27 9.58 -3.35
CA THR A 168 -1.94 10.76 -2.77
C THR A 168 -1.61 10.95 -1.30
N ILE A 169 -1.03 9.93 -0.65
CA ILE A 169 -0.70 9.99 0.77
C ILE A 169 0.58 10.78 0.99
N MET A 170 0.55 11.63 1.99
CA MET A 170 1.67 12.45 2.41
C MET A 170 1.83 12.44 3.93
N SER A 171 3.03 12.70 4.39
CA SER A 171 3.36 12.93 5.80
C SER A 171 3.96 14.33 5.96
N GLU A 172 3.53 15.07 6.97
CA GLU A 172 4.13 16.35 7.33
C GLU A 172 5.56 16.21 7.89
N LEU A 173 5.93 15.00 8.30
CA LEU A 173 7.28 14.71 8.81
C LEU A 173 8.32 14.57 7.69
N VAL A 174 7.88 14.53 6.44
CA VAL A 174 8.73 14.33 5.27
C VAL A 174 8.76 15.62 4.45
N ASP A 175 9.91 16.30 4.43
CA ASP A 175 10.11 17.55 3.69
C ASP A 175 10.27 17.27 2.19
N SER A 176 9.16 16.94 1.53
CA SER A 176 9.10 16.75 0.09
C SER A 176 7.66 16.94 -0.42
N SER A 177 7.52 17.28 -1.71
CA SER A 177 6.22 17.53 -2.31
C SER A 177 5.29 16.31 -2.25
N PRO A 178 3.98 16.50 -2.06
CA PRO A 178 2.98 15.42 -2.19
C PRO A 178 3.16 14.65 -3.51
N GLY A 179 3.01 13.33 -3.47
CA GLY A 179 3.18 12.47 -4.65
C GLY A 179 4.62 12.25 -5.09
N SER A 180 5.61 12.88 -4.43
CA SER A 180 7.02 12.60 -4.71
C SER A 180 7.39 11.17 -4.30
N ILE A 181 8.43 10.65 -4.93
CA ILE A 181 8.96 9.32 -4.63
C ILE A 181 9.34 9.17 -3.16
N THR A 182 9.92 10.23 -2.58
CA THR A 182 10.29 10.26 -1.17
C THR A 182 9.06 10.13 -0.27
N GLN A 183 7.99 10.89 -0.53
CA GLN A 183 6.73 10.77 0.21
C GLN A 183 6.15 9.37 0.11
N VAL A 184 6.04 8.84 -1.11
CA VAL A 184 5.49 7.49 -1.33
C VAL A 184 6.31 6.43 -0.61
N ARG A 185 7.64 6.52 -0.63
CA ARG A 185 8.54 5.60 0.07
C ARG A 185 8.38 5.67 1.59
N GLU A 186 8.45 6.87 2.16
CA GLU A 186 8.39 7.07 3.61
C GLU A 186 7.01 6.72 4.17
N CYS A 187 5.94 7.12 3.50
CA CYS A 187 4.58 6.73 3.87
C CYS A 187 4.40 5.19 3.82
N SER A 188 4.89 4.55 2.75
CA SER A 188 4.80 3.09 2.64
C SER A 188 5.62 2.36 3.71
N ALA A 189 6.79 2.91 4.10
CA ALA A 189 7.61 2.36 5.18
C ALA A 189 6.89 2.45 6.54
N ALA A 190 6.25 3.57 6.81
CA ALA A 190 5.46 3.77 8.04
C ALA A 190 4.24 2.84 8.08
N ILE A 191 3.53 2.69 6.95
CA ILE A 191 2.39 1.78 6.82
C ILE A 191 2.82 0.32 7.00
N LEU A 192 3.95 -0.10 6.41
CA LEU A 192 4.50 -1.45 6.58
C LEU A 192 4.80 -1.74 8.06
N ARG A 193 5.45 -0.80 8.74
CA ARG A 193 5.74 -0.93 10.18
C ARG A 193 4.46 -1.08 10.97
N PHE A 194 3.48 -0.20 10.73
CA PHE A 194 2.17 -0.28 11.36
C PHE A 194 1.51 -1.65 11.14
N ALA A 195 1.47 -2.14 9.91
CA ALA A 195 0.86 -3.44 9.58
C ALA A 195 1.49 -4.58 10.39
N LYS A 196 2.84 -4.63 10.44
CA LYS A 196 3.58 -5.66 11.17
C LYS A 196 3.38 -5.58 12.69
N GLU A 197 3.41 -4.38 13.26
CA GLU A 197 3.29 -4.17 14.71
C GLU A 197 1.88 -4.46 15.22
N ASN A 198 0.86 -4.18 14.42
CA ASN A 198 -0.54 -4.32 14.82
C ASN A 198 -1.23 -5.57 14.25
N HIS A 199 -0.51 -6.40 13.49
CA HIS A 199 -1.08 -7.58 12.81
C HIS A 199 -2.30 -7.24 11.93
N THR A 200 -2.41 -5.99 11.48
CA THR A 200 -3.48 -5.51 10.61
C THR A 200 -3.00 -5.48 9.16
N PRO A 201 -3.58 -6.28 8.26
CA PRO A 201 -3.20 -6.24 6.86
C PRO A 201 -3.60 -4.93 6.20
N VAL A 202 -2.78 -4.48 5.25
CA VAL A 202 -3.04 -3.27 4.48
C VAL A 202 -2.92 -3.58 2.99
N ILE A 203 -3.91 -3.13 2.20
CA ILE A 203 -3.85 -3.15 0.75
C ILE A 203 -3.60 -1.73 0.26
N LEU A 204 -2.50 -1.53 -0.44
CA LEU A 204 -2.17 -0.30 -1.15
C LEU A 204 -2.59 -0.42 -2.61
N ILE A 205 -3.31 0.56 -3.10
CA ILE A 205 -3.57 0.72 -4.54
C ILE A 205 -2.56 1.70 -5.09
N GLY A 206 -1.91 1.33 -6.20
CA GLY A 206 -0.91 2.17 -6.86
C GLY A 206 -1.10 2.21 -8.37
N HIS A 207 -0.64 3.30 -9.00
CA HIS A 207 -0.65 3.44 -10.45
C HIS A 207 0.69 2.97 -11.03
N ILE A 208 0.64 2.28 -12.17
CA ILE A 208 1.80 1.91 -12.98
C ILE A 208 1.87 2.89 -14.15
N ASN A 209 3.05 3.34 -14.52
CA ASN A 209 3.26 4.12 -15.74
C ASN A 209 3.17 3.23 -16.98
N LYS A 210 3.10 3.86 -18.18
CA LYS A 210 2.94 3.18 -19.48
C LYS A 210 4.05 2.17 -19.81
N GLU A 211 5.17 2.20 -19.10
CA GLU A 211 6.29 1.27 -19.25
C GLU A 211 6.13 -0.01 -18.40
N GLY A 212 4.96 -0.22 -17.77
CA GLY A 212 4.71 -1.39 -16.91
C GLY A 212 5.42 -1.35 -15.56
N THR A 213 6.10 -0.23 -15.25
CA THR A 213 6.71 0.00 -13.95
C THR A 213 5.73 0.77 -13.06
N ILE A 214 5.64 0.43 -11.79
CA ILE A 214 4.82 1.18 -10.83
C ILE A 214 5.32 2.63 -10.83
N ALA A 215 4.39 3.58 -11.03
CA ALA A 215 4.69 5.00 -10.94
C ALA A 215 5.01 5.36 -9.48
N GLY A 216 6.26 5.43 -9.21
CA GLY A 216 6.87 5.34 -7.91
C GLY A 216 7.85 4.15 -7.95
N PRO A 217 8.92 4.21 -7.20
CA PRO A 217 10.08 3.39 -7.46
C PRO A 217 9.76 1.90 -7.33
N LYS A 218 10.45 1.07 -8.10
CA LYS A 218 10.61 -0.38 -7.85
C LYS A 218 10.87 -0.70 -6.36
N ILE A 219 11.22 0.31 -5.59
CA ILE A 219 11.41 0.24 -4.15
C ILE A 219 10.15 -0.24 -3.41
N LEU A 220 8.93 0.12 -3.86
CA LEU A 220 7.69 -0.38 -3.25
C LEU A 220 7.55 -1.89 -3.43
N GLU A 221 7.91 -2.42 -4.59
CA GLU A 221 7.88 -3.86 -4.85
C GLU A 221 8.79 -4.62 -3.89
N HIS A 222 9.93 -4.02 -3.49
CA HIS A 222 10.84 -4.65 -2.54
C HIS A 222 10.35 -4.54 -1.09
N MET A 223 9.62 -3.49 -0.76
CA MET A 223 9.14 -3.22 0.60
C MET A 223 7.95 -4.09 0.98
N VAL A 224 6.98 -4.25 0.08
CA VAL A 224 5.73 -4.98 0.35
C VAL A 224 5.92 -6.49 0.35
N ASP A 225 5.01 -7.21 1.01
CA ASP A 225 5.03 -8.67 1.09
C ASP A 225 4.51 -9.30 -0.22
N THR A 226 3.48 -8.71 -0.80
CA THR A 226 2.83 -9.20 -2.03
C THR A 226 2.63 -8.06 -3.02
N VAL A 227 2.94 -8.32 -4.29
CA VAL A 227 2.68 -7.42 -5.42
C VAL A 227 1.73 -8.11 -6.37
N LEU A 228 0.56 -7.53 -6.54
CA LEU A 228 -0.43 -7.93 -7.53
C LEU A 228 -0.44 -6.93 -8.67
N GLN A 229 -0.29 -7.42 -9.89
CA GLN A 229 -0.38 -6.61 -11.10
C GLN A 229 -1.74 -6.83 -11.75
N PHE A 230 -2.47 -5.73 -11.93
CA PHE A 230 -3.74 -5.73 -12.63
C PHE A 230 -3.52 -5.33 -14.08
N GLU A 231 -3.76 -6.26 -14.97
CA GLU A 231 -3.55 -6.13 -16.42
C GLU A 231 -4.90 -6.23 -17.14
N GLY A 232 -5.02 -5.55 -18.25
CA GLY A 232 -6.18 -5.67 -19.14
C GLY A 232 -5.75 -5.53 -20.57
N ASP A 233 -6.38 -6.31 -21.44
CA ASP A 233 -6.23 -6.14 -22.87
C ASP A 233 -7.42 -5.34 -23.40
N ARG A 234 -7.14 -4.29 -24.18
CA ARG A 234 -8.19 -3.46 -24.79
C ARG A 234 -8.94 -4.16 -25.91
N HIS A 235 -8.34 -5.21 -26.50
CA HIS A 235 -8.92 -6.01 -27.58
C HIS A 235 -9.76 -7.17 -27.05
N TYR A 236 -9.44 -7.67 -25.85
CA TYR A 236 -10.17 -8.75 -25.19
C TYR A 236 -10.82 -8.20 -23.93
N MET A 237 -12.12 -8.41 -23.76
CA MET A 237 -12.90 -7.88 -22.63
C MET A 237 -12.59 -8.55 -21.28
N TYR A 238 -11.35 -9.02 -21.07
CA TYR A 238 -10.93 -9.60 -19.81
C TYR A 238 -9.90 -8.74 -19.07
N ARG A 239 -9.87 -8.92 -17.78
CA ARG A 239 -8.90 -8.32 -16.87
C ARG A 239 -8.31 -9.43 -16.02
N ILE A 240 -7.00 -9.38 -15.83
CA ILE A 240 -6.25 -10.40 -15.10
C ILE A 240 -5.57 -9.74 -13.91
N VAL A 241 -5.64 -10.39 -12.75
CA VAL A 241 -4.83 -10.08 -11.59
C VAL A 241 -3.77 -11.16 -11.45
N ARG A 242 -2.50 -10.77 -11.47
CA ARG A 242 -1.37 -11.68 -11.39
C ARG A 242 -0.52 -11.35 -10.17
N ALA A 243 -0.12 -12.36 -9.40
CA ALA A 243 0.89 -12.21 -8.37
C ALA A 243 2.28 -12.15 -9.00
N VAL A 244 2.90 -10.97 -8.99
CA VAL A 244 4.28 -10.77 -9.46
C VAL A 244 5.28 -11.13 -8.36
N LYS A 245 4.89 -10.92 -7.11
CA LYS A 245 5.65 -11.25 -5.91
C LYS A 245 4.69 -11.68 -4.82
N ASN A 246 5.00 -12.78 -4.15
CA ASN A 246 4.28 -13.19 -2.97
C ASN A 246 5.25 -13.88 -1.98
N ARG A 247 5.63 -13.21 -0.89
CA ARG A 247 6.48 -13.78 0.16
C ARG A 247 5.73 -14.76 1.06
N LEU A 248 4.41 -14.72 1.01
CA LEU A 248 3.51 -15.43 1.93
C LEU A 248 2.74 -16.56 1.25
N GLY A 249 3.03 -16.82 -0.03
CA GLY A 249 2.37 -17.85 -0.82
C GLY A 249 3.04 -18.05 -2.18
N SER A 250 2.46 -18.92 -3.01
CA SER A 250 2.93 -19.16 -4.37
C SER A 250 2.60 -17.97 -5.30
N THR A 251 3.41 -17.78 -6.33
CA THR A 251 3.13 -16.90 -7.49
C THR A 251 2.69 -17.68 -8.72
N ALA A 252 2.52 -19.00 -8.59
CA ALA A 252 2.11 -19.90 -9.67
C ALA A 252 0.59 -19.91 -9.86
#